data_2639d00ae9f00cb1da92169984558a21
#
_entry.id   2639d00ae9f00cb1da92169984558a21
#
_cell.length_a   1.000
_cell.length_b   1.000
_cell.length_c   1.000
_cell.angle_alpha   90.00
_cell.angle_beta   90.00
_cell.angle_gamma   90.00
#
_symmetry.space_group_name_H-M   'P 1'
#
loop_
_entity.id
_entity.type
_entity.pdbx_description
1 polymer ?
#
loop_
_entity_poly.entity_id
_entity_poly.type
_entity_poly.pdbx_seq_one_letter_code
_entity_poly.pdbx_strand_id
1 'polypeptide(L)'
;MHLLKSKFVLIFSSVVCLLFFNSCTSTVTKTKDPNFNTEISVIQNDLNKIITSEKVNISGKEITANENNSSELEVSILNGKDIPADEYQMKALGRSIATIIKKALKNQNQYDLIVVLFVIESNKGDIKKREWKGFEYKPNEL
;
A
#
# COMPACT_ATOMS: atom_id res chain seq x y z
N MET A 1 -48.86 4.71 -35.07
CA MET A 1 -47.54 4.02 -35.07
C MET A 1 -46.44 4.77 -34.33
N HIS A 2 -46.56 6.08 -34.07
CA HIS A 2 -45.57 6.88 -33.33
C HIS A 2 -45.59 6.68 -31.80
N LEU A 3 -46.75 6.44 -31.19
CA LEU A 3 -46.88 6.29 -29.72
C LEU A 3 -46.27 5.00 -29.17
N LEU A 4 -46.22 3.92 -29.96
CA LEU A 4 -45.58 2.66 -29.51
C LEU A 4 -44.05 2.76 -29.47
N LYS A 5 -43.44 3.49 -30.42
CA LYS A 5 -41.99 3.69 -30.47
C LYS A 5 -41.47 4.52 -29.27
N SER A 6 -42.26 5.53 -28.86
CA SER A 6 -41.89 6.39 -27.69
C SER A 6 -41.90 5.61 -26.37
N LYS A 7 -42.87 4.73 -26.16
CA LYS A 7 -42.94 3.92 -24.92
C LYS A 7 -41.82 2.88 -24.86
N PHE A 8 -41.39 2.32 -26.00
CA PHE A 8 -40.31 1.34 -26.06
C PHE A 8 -38.93 1.99 -25.75
N VAL A 9 -38.72 3.21 -26.24
CA VAL A 9 -37.49 3.98 -25.96
C VAL A 9 -37.39 4.36 -24.48
N LEU A 10 -38.50 4.75 -23.85
CA LEU A 10 -38.55 5.09 -22.42
C LEU A 10 -38.27 3.87 -21.52
N ILE A 11 -38.81 2.70 -21.84
CA ILE A 11 -38.59 1.46 -21.10
C ILE A 11 -37.16 1.00 -21.27
N PHE A 12 -36.58 1.08 -22.46
CA PHE A 12 -35.18 0.70 -22.72
C PHE A 12 -34.20 1.64 -22.02
N SER A 13 -34.44 2.95 -21.98
CA SER A 13 -33.64 3.93 -21.25
C SER A 13 -33.70 3.69 -19.74
N SER A 14 -34.85 3.32 -19.18
CA SER A 14 -34.99 3.03 -17.75
C SER A 14 -34.26 1.75 -17.34
N VAL A 15 -34.25 0.71 -18.16
CA VAL A 15 -33.54 -0.56 -17.90
C VAL A 15 -32.03 -0.36 -17.99
N VAL A 16 -31.54 0.45 -18.95
CA VAL A 16 -30.11 0.76 -19.06
C VAL A 16 -29.62 1.55 -17.85
N CYS A 17 -30.39 2.52 -17.34
CA CYS A 17 -30.03 3.25 -16.11
C CYS A 17 -29.93 2.35 -14.88
N LEU A 18 -30.77 1.32 -14.75
CA LEU A 18 -30.72 0.40 -13.60
C LEU A 18 -29.48 -0.50 -13.59
N LEU A 19 -28.84 -0.73 -14.74
CA LEU A 19 -27.62 -1.54 -14.84
C LEU A 19 -26.35 -0.81 -14.36
N PHE A 20 -26.36 0.53 -14.25
CA PHE A 20 -25.20 1.31 -13.82
C PHE A 20 -25.11 1.53 -12.31
N PHE A 21 -26.10 1.18 -11.50
CA PHE A 21 -26.11 1.45 -10.07
C PHE A 21 -25.56 0.33 -9.17
N ASN A 22 -25.03 -0.77 -9.75
CA ASN A 22 -24.58 -1.93 -8.95
C ASN A 22 -23.05 -1.96 -8.67
N SER A 23 -22.34 -0.83 -8.80
CA SER A 23 -20.91 -0.80 -8.50
C SER A 23 -20.59 0.02 -7.25
N CYS A 24 -21.24 -0.28 -6.13
CA CYS A 24 -20.78 0.23 -4.84
C CYS A 24 -19.80 -0.79 -4.24
N THR A 25 -18.51 -0.63 -4.53
CA THR A 25 -17.45 -1.42 -3.89
C THR A 25 -17.27 -0.91 -2.47
N SER A 26 -17.65 -1.71 -1.49
CA SER A 26 -17.38 -1.42 -0.09
C SER A 26 -15.99 -1.97 0.28
N THR A 27 -15.08 -1.11 0.71
CA THR A 27 -13.76 -1.49 1.21
C THR A 27 -13.69 -1.20 2.70
N VAL A 28 -13.36 -2.19 3.49
CA VAL A 28 -13.16 -2.07 4.94
C VAL A 28 -11.68 -2.31 5.23
N THR A 29 -11.05 -1.36 5.91
CA THR A 29 -9.65 -1.48 6.34
C THR A 29 -9.61 -1.57 7.86
N LYS A 30 -8.90 -2.57 8.38
CA LYS A 30 -8.65 -2.76 9.82
C LYS A 30 -7.14 -2.78 10.08
N THR A 31 -6.72 -2.24 11.21
CA THR A 31 -5.34 -2.38 11.68
C THR A 31 -5.04 -3.84 11.99
N LYS A 32 -3.86 -4.31 11.56
CA LYS A 32 -3.33 -5.64 11.84
C LYS A 32 -1.87 -5.46 12.26
N ASP A 33 -1.65 -5.34 13.55
CA ASP A 33 -0.31 -5.06 14.09
C ASP A 33 0.68 -6.19 13.75
N PRO A 34 1.90 -5.83 13.31
CA PRO A 34 2.93 -6.81 13.03
C PRO A 34 3.44 -7.45 14.32
N ASN A 35 3.57 -8.77 14.32
CA ASN A 35 4.16 -9.53 15.41
C ASN A 35 5.60 -9.90 15.05
N PHE A 36 6.57 -9.26 15.71
CA PHE A 36 7.98 -9.48 15.48
C PHE A 36 8.56 -10.51 16.46
N ASN A 37 9.60 -11.21 16.03
CA ASN A 37 10.39 -12.15 16.85
C ASN A 37 11.55 -11.46 17.56
N THR A 38 11.75 -10.16 17.33
CA THR A 38 12.82 -9.32 17.88
C THR A 38 12.27 -7.95 18.24
N GLU A 39 13.04 -7.17 18.99
CA GLU A 39 12.69 -5.80 19.33
C GLU A 39 12.76 -4.87 18.11
N ILE A 40 11.91 -3.85 18.09
CA ILE A 40 11.90 -2.82 17.01
C ILE A 40 13.25 -2.12 16.88
N SER A 41 13.98 -1.94 17.98
CA SER A 41 15.32 -1.34 18.00
C SER A 41 16.33 -2.15 17.17
N VAL A 42 16.26 -3.48 17.19
CA VAL A 42 17.11 -4.37 16.38
C VAL A 42 16.77 -4.21 14.90
N ILE A 43 15.47 -4.20 14.56
CA ILE A 43 15.03 -3.97 13.19
C ILE A 43 15.52 -2.62 12.66
N GLN A 44 15.39 -1.55 13.45
CA GLN A 44 15.88 -0.22 13.10
C GLN A 44 17.39 -0.21 12.88
N ASN A 45 18.17 -0.90 13.73
CA ASN A 45 19.61 -1.02 13.56
C ASN A 45 19.99 -1.75 12.27
N ASP A 46 19.24 -2.81 11.90
CA ASP A 46 19.49 -3.52 10.65
C ASP A 46 19.10 -2.68 9.42
N LEU A 47 18.02 -1.92 9.49
CA LEU A 47 17.66 -0.97 8.45
C LEU A 47 18.69 0.15 8.30
N ASN A 48 19.23 0.68 9.40
CA ASN A 48 20.25 1.73 9.40
C ASN A 48 21.58 1.31 8.75
N LYS A 49 21.84 0.01 8.61
CA LYS A 49 23.01 -0.50 7.86
C LYS A 49 22.87 -0.32 6.34
N ILE A 50 21.64 -0.18 5.83
CA ILE A 50 21.36 -0.09 4.39
C ILE A 50 20.76 1.25 3.99
N ILE A 51 20.08 1.97 4.90
CA ILE A 51 19.53 3.30 4.66
C ILE A 51 19.47 4.11 5.95
N THR A 52 20.02 5.33 5.94
CA THR A 52 19.82 6.30 7.01
C THR A 52 18.57 7.12 6.71
N SER A 53 17.65 7.24 7.65
CA SER A 53 16.42 8.00 7.48
C SER A 53 16.06 8.79 8.73
N GLU A 54 15.21 9.81 8.58
CA GLU A 54 14.70 10.59 9.70
C GLU A 54 13.79 9.72 10.59
N LYS A 55 12.94 8.90 9.95
CA LYS A 55 12.01 8.02 10.64
C LYS A 55 11.65 6.80 9.79
N VAL A 56 11.49 5.67 10.45
CA VAL A 56 10.88 4.46 9.87
C VAL A 56 9.57 4.19 10.60
N ASN A 57 8.46 4.11 9.85
CA ASN A 57 7.19 3.69 10.37
C ASN A 57 6.84 2.31 9.80
N ILE A 58 6.36 1.41 10.64
CA ILE A 58 5.93 0.07 10.24
C ILE A 58 4.51 -0.11 10.74
N SER A 59 3.58 -0.38 9.84
CA SER A 59 2.17 -0.60 10.17
C SER A 59 1.56 -1.67 9.30
N GLY A 60 0.71 -2.49 9.88
CA GLY A 60 -0.02 -3.52 9.15
C GLY A 60 -1.50 -3.21 9.06
N LYS A 61 -2.11 -3.64 7.96
CA LYS A 61 -3.55 -3.50 7.71
C LYS A 61 -4.12 -4.75 7.05
N GLU A 62 -5.37 -4.99 7.33
CA GLU A 62 -6.21 -5.97 6.65
C GLU A 62 -7.27 -5.23 5.84
N ILE A 63 -7.38 -5.57 4.59
CA ILE A 63 -8.27 -4.91 3.62
C ILE A 63 -9.29 -5.95 3.16
N THR A 64 -10.55 -5.68 3.40
CA THR A 64 -11.65 -6.49 2.87
C THR A 64 -12.36 -5.70 1.78
N ALA A 65 -12.32 -6.20 0.54
CA ALA A 65 -13.00 -5.60 -0.60
C ALA A 65 -13.79 -6.68 -1.34
N ASN A 66 -15.11 -6.54 -1.46
CA ASN A 66 -15.97 -7.50 -2.16
C ASN A 66 -15.74 -8.95 -1.72
N GLU A 67 -15.74 -9.21 -0.40
CA GLU A 67 -15.49 -10.53 0.21
C GLU A 67 -14.05 -11.08 0.04
N ASN A 68 -13.18 -10.41 -0.68
CA ASN A 68 -11.77 -10.73 -0.75
C ASN A 68 -11.01 -10.05 0.38
N ASN A 69 -10.26 -10.84 1.13
CA ASN A 69 -9.40 -10.35 2.19
C ASN A 69 -7.96 -10.33 1.71
N SER A 70 -7.28 -9.22 1.92
CA SER A 70 -5.84 -9.10 1.74
C SER A 70 -5.22 -8.42 2.95
N SER A 71 -3.96 -8.68 3.20
CA SER A 71 -3.23 -8.07 4.31
C SER A 71 -1.92 -7.48 3.81
N GLU A 72 -1.64 -6.26 4.26
CA GLU A 72 -0.45 -5.52 3.84
C GLU A 72 0.35 -5.05 5.06
N LEU A 73 1.67 -5.17 4.96
CA LEU A 73 2.60 -4.56 5.89
C LEU A 73 3.30 -3.40 5.19
N GLU A 74 3.00 -2.18 5.61
CA GLU A 74 3.61 -0.97 5.09
C GLU A 74 4.84 -0.59 5.90
N VAL A 75 5.95 -0.32 5.21
CA VAL A 75 7.20 0.19 5.76
C VAL A 75 7.51 1.52 5.11
N SER A 76 7.32 2.61 5.84
CA SER A 76 7.47 3.97 5.35
C SER A 76 8.80 4.55 5.82
N ILE A 77 9.68 4.89 4.87
CA ILE A 77 11.00 5.48 5.08
C ILE A 77 10.90 6.98 4.84
N LEU A 78 10.92 7.76 5.90
CA LEU A 78 10.80 9.22 5.83
C LEU A 78 12.19 9.86 5.69
N ASN A 79 12.34 10.72 4.68
CA ASN A 79 13.55 11.50 4.41
C ASN A 79 14.82 10.65 4.44
N GLY A 80 14.76 9.50 3.73
CA GLY A 80 15.92 8.62 3.59
C GLY A 80 17.04 9.33 2.85
N LYS A 81 18.28 9.17 3.34
CA LYS A 81 19.49 9.66 2.67
C LYS A 81 19.91 8.62 1.61
N ASP A 82 20.48 9.14 0.53
CA ASP A 82 21.06 8.30 -0.54
C ASP A 82 20.06 7.32 -1.20
N ILE A 83 18.76 7.70 -1.21
CA ILE A 83 17.76 6.97 -1.99
C ILE A 83 18.15 7.09 -3.47
N PRO A 84 18.34 5.95 -4.19
CA PRO A 84 18.68 5.99 -5.60
C PRO A 84 17.62 6.73 -6.43
N ALA A 85 18.06 7.58 -7.36
CA ALA A 85 17.15 8.23 -8.31
C ALA A 85 16.63 7.26 -9.39
N ASP A 86 17.43 6.23 -9.70
CA ASP A 86 17.06 5.17 -10.62
C ASP A 86 16.04 4.22 -9.99
N GLU A 87 14.96 3.97 -10.72
CA GLU A 87 13.83 3.18 -10.22
C GLU A 87 14.18 1.72 -9.95
N TYR A 88 15.04 1.12 -10.77
CA TYR A 88 15.47 -0.26 -10.60
C TYR A 88 16.30 -0.41 -9.32
N GLN A 89 17.25 0.51 -9.08
CA GLN A 89 18.06 0.52 -7.87
C GLN A 89 17.21 0.82 -6.63
N MET A 90 16.25 1.75 -6.73
CA MET A 90 15.31 2.06 -5.65
C MET A 90 14.44 0.84 -5.30
N LYS A 91 13.96 0.11 -6.32
CA LYS A 91 13.23 -1.15 -6.12
C LYS A 91 14.11 -2.23 -5.47
N ALA A 92 15.37 -2.33 -5.85
CA ALA A 92 16.33 -3.26 -5.22
C ALA A 92 16.56 -2.91 -3.74
N LEU A 93 16.71 -1.62 -3.40
CA LEU A 93 16.80 -1.15 -2.02
C LEU A 93 15.52 -1.50 -1.23
N GLY A 94 14.33 -1.23 -1.81
CA GLY A 94 13.05 -1.60 -1.22
C GLY A 94 12.94 -3.10 -0.95
N ARG A 95 13.43 -3.96 -1.87
CA ARG A 95 13.50 -5.42 -1.67
C ARG A 95 14.38 -5.81 -0.47
N SER A 96 15.51 -5.15 -0.30
CA SER A 96 16.40 -5.38 0.84
C SER A 96 15.71 -5.01 2.16
N ILE A 97 15.03 -3.86 2.20
CA ILE A 97 14.21 -3.42 3.35
C ILE A 97 13.12 -4.46 3.65
N ALA A 98 12.32 -4.84 2.65
CA ALA A 98 11.25 -5.83 2.80
C ALA A 98 11.77 -7.18 3.31
N THR A 99 12.97 -7.60 2.87
CA THR A 99 13.62 -8.83 3.32
C THR A 99 14.00 -8.78 4.81
N ILE A 100 14.55 -7.65 5.29
CA ILE A 100 14.85 -7.45 6.71
C ILE A 100 13.57 -7.55 7.54
N ILE A 101 12.54 -6.84 7.13
CA ILE A 101 11.26 -6.84 7.82
C ILE A 101 10.62 -8.23 7.84
N LYS A 102 10.58 -8.94 6.71
CA LYS A 102 10.06 -10.31 6.64
C LYS A 102 10.77 -11.23 7.63
N LYS A 103 12.11 -11.18 7.68
CA LYS A 103 12.91 -12.01 8.60
C LYS A 103 12.61 -11.71 10.07
N ALA A 104 12.27 -10.46 10.39
CA ALA A 104 11.94 -10.04 11.74
C ALA A 104 10.52 -10.45 12.16
N LEU A 105 9.61 -10.77 11.23
CA LEU A 105 8.27 -11.25 11.55
C LEU A 105 8.32 -12.64 12.20
N LYS A 106 7.55 -12.83 13.28
CA LYS A 106 7.38 -14.14 13.94
C LYS A 106 6.72 -15.15 12.99
N ASN A 107 5.77 -14.70 12.17
CA ASN A 107 5.22 -15.46 11.06
C ASN A 107 5.51 -14.72 9.77
N GLN A 108 6.44 -15.21 8.97
CA GLN A 108 6.89 -14.57 7.73
C GLN A 108 5.81 -14.51 6.64
N ASN A 109 4.73 -15.27 6.78
CA ASN A 109 3.57 -15.28 5.90
C ASN A 109 2.34 -14.59 6.54
N GLN A 110 2.56 -13.72 7.55
CA GLN A 110 1.47 -13.02 8.22
C GLN A 110 0.74 -12.03 7.29
N TYR A 111 1.42 -11.54 6.27
CA TYR A 111 0.92 -10.58 5.29
C TYR A 111 1.05 -11.12 3.88
N ASP A 112 0.11 -10.74 3.01
CA ASP A 112 0.11 -11.10 1.59
C ASP A 112 1.08 -10.22 0.80
N LEU A 113 1.26 -8.96 1.25
CA LEU A 113 2.16 -7.97 0.65
C LEU A 113 2.98 -7.26 1.72
N ILE A 114 4.23 -6.93 1.37
CA ILE A 114 5.06 -5.94 2.08
C ILE A 114 5.25 -4.77 1.14
N VAL A 115 4.77 -3.59 1.56
CA VAL A 115 4.84 -2.35 0.79
C VAL A 115 5.91 -1.45 1.38
N VAL A 116 6.92 -1.10 0.60
CA VAL A 116 7.97 -0.15 1.04
C VAL A 116 7.71 1.19 0.38
N LEU A 117 7.49 2.23 1.19
CA LEU A 117 7.29 3.60 0.75
C LEU A 117 8.52 4.46 1.08
N PHE A 118 9.09 5.07 0.06
CA PHE A 118 10.07 6.15 0.22
C PHE A 118 9.32 7.47 0.20
N VAL A 119 9.37 8.20 1.31
CA VAL A 119 8.63 9.45 1.51
C VAL A 119 9.61 10.60 1.70
N ILE A 120 9.45 11.65 0.92
CA ILE A 120 10.22 12.90 1.02
C ILE A 120 9.27 13.99 1.47
N GLU A 121 9.54 14.56 2.64
CA GLU A 121 8.84 15.72 3.14
C GLU A 121 9.77 16.94 3.13
N SER A 122 9.31 18.03 2.57
CA SER A 122 10.02 19.30 2.58
C SER A 122 9.11 20.42 3.02
N ASN A 123 9.62 21.30 3.86
CA ASN A 123 8.92 22.49 4.31
C ASN A 123 9.58 23.74 3.67
N LYS A 124 8.81 24.53 2.94
CA LYS A 124 9.22 25.86 2.43
C LYS A 124 8.25 26.90 2.97
N GLY A 125 8.61 27.54 4.09
CA GLY A 125 7.70 28.47 4.78
C GLY A 125 6.45 27.70 5.25
N ASP A 126 5.26 28.21 4.88
CA ASP A 126 3.97 27.62 5.23
C ASP A 126 3.55 26.45 4.33
N ILE A 127 4.34 26.14 3.29
CA ILE A 127 4.02 25.07 2.34
C ILE A 127 4.74 23.81 2.74
N LYS A 128 3.95 22.77 3.09
CA LYS A 128 4.44 21.39 3.26
C LYS A 128 4.25 20.63 1.95
N LYS A 129 5.35 20.14 1.38
CA LYS A 129 5.33 19.27 0.20
C LYS A 129 5.68 17.84 0.66
N ARG A 130 4.87 16.88 0.22
CA ARG A 130 5.11 15.45 0.45
C ARG A 130 5.08 14.73 -0.90
N GLU A 131 6.15 14.03 -1.19
CA GLU A 131 6.27 13.14 -2.35
C GLU A 131 6.53 11.73 -1.85
N TRP A 132 6.03 10.73 -2.54
CA TRP A 132 6.28 9.35 -2.18
C TRP A 132 6.39 8.45 -3.41
N LYS A 133 7.18 7.38 -3.28
CA LYS A 133 7.26 6.29 -4.24
C LYS A 133 7.21 4.97 -3.50
N GLY A 134 6.32 4.06 -3.94
CA GLY A 134 6.07 2.78 -3.29
C GLY A 134 6.41 1.60 -4.19
N PHE A 135 6.84 0.50 -3.56
CA PHE A 135 7.08 -0.79 -4.20
C PHE A 135 6.46 -1.90 -3.37
N GLU A 136 5.85 -2.86 -4.06
CA GLU A 136 5.18 -4.00 -3.47
C GLU A 136 6.01 -5.27 -3.63
N TYR A 137 6.06 -6.08 -2.59
CA TYR A 137 6.79 -7.35 -2.56
C TYR A 137 5.92 -8.43 -1.96
N LYS A 138 5.79 -9.56 -2.65
CA LYS A 138 5.17 -10.73 -2.06
C LYS A 138 6.19 -11.44 -1.17
N PRO A 139 5.81 -11.85 0.05
CA PRO A 139 6.73 -12.54 0.96
C PRO A 139 7.37 -13.79 0.38
N ASN A 140 6.69 -14.52 -0.48
CA ASN A 140 7.23 -15.71 -1.13
C ASN A 140 8.28 -15.43 -2.23
N GLU A 141 8.45 -14.17 -2.62
CA GLU A 141 9.42 -13.73 -3.64
C GLU A 141 10.67 -13.06 -3.03
N LEU A 142 10.72 -12.94 -1.68
CA LEU A 142 11.80 -12.30 -0.90
C LEU A 142 12.81 -13.30 -0.38
#